data_c4c12d95558770f3f18d0437dd473dc0
#
_entry.id   c4c12d95558770f3f18d0437dd473dc0
#
_cell.length_a   1.000
_cell.length_b   1.000
_cell.length_c   1.000
_cell.angle_alpha   90.00
_cell.angle_beta   90.00
_cell.angle_gamma   90.00
#
_symmetry.space_group_name_H-M   'P 1'
#
loop_
_entity.id
_entity.type
_entity.pdbx_description
1 polymer ?
#
loop_
_entity_poly.entity_id
_entity_poly.type
_entity_poly.pdbx_seq_one_letter_code
_entity_poly.pdbx_strand_id
1 'polypeptide(L)' 'MEHFNIGEFNKGQSSKIIRGLSENDKTAFVLKNGKPIAVVLSYERYERLLAAGIDINEY' A
#
# COMPACT_ATOMS: atom_id res chain seq x y z
N MET A 1 -5.54 4.85 -8.24
CA MET A 1 -4.87 4.45 -7.01
C MET A 1 -5.75 4.77 -5.82
N GLU A 2 -5.85 3.87 -4.88
CA GLU A 2 -6.73 4.06 -3.72
C GLU A 2 -6.08 4.91 -2.65
N HIS A 3 -6.92 5.56 -1.85
CA HIS A 3 -6.48 6.42 -0.76
C HIS A 3 -7.22 6.03 0.51
N PHE A 4 -6.49 5.86 1.60
CA PHE A 4 -7.06 5.55 2.91
C PHE A 4 -6.48 6.48 3.95
N ASN A 5 -7.33 7.00 4.81
CA ASN A 5 -6.86 7.76 5.97
C ASN A 5 -6.24 6.80 6.98
N ILE A 6 -5.18 7.23 7.64
CA ILE A 6 -4.51 6.39 8.63
C ILE A 6 -5.47 5.95 9.74
N GLY A 7 -6.49 6.78 10.03
CA GLY A 7 -7.53 6.41 11.00
C GLY A 7 -8.32 5.18 10.62
N GLU A 8 -8.49 4.92 9.32
CA GLU A 8 -9.18 3.72 8.85
C GLU A 8 -8.37 2.46 9.13
N PHE A 9 -7.05 2.55 9.01
CA PHE A 9 -6.17 1.46 9.37
C PHE A 9 -6.21 1.18 10.87
N ASN A 10 -6.26 2.23 11.67
CA ASN A 10 -6.21 2.11 13.13
C ASN A 10 -7.51 1.61 13.75
N LYS A 11 -8.60 1.59 13.01
CA LYS A 11 -9.92 1.17 13.51
C LYS A 11 -10.23 -0.29 13.24
N GLY A 12 -9.20 -1.13 13.13
CA GLY A 12 -9.39 -2.56 12.89
C GLY A 12 -9.69 -2.91 11.45
N GLN A 13 -9.53 -1.98 10.52
CA GLN A 13 -9.79 -2.21 9.10
C GLN A 13 -8.54 -2.61 8.32
N SER A 14 -7.36 -2.56 8.94
CA SER A 14 -6.09 -2.78 8.25
C SER A 14 -6.03 -4.13 7.54
N SER A 15 -6.47 -5.18 8.21
CA SER A 15 -6.44 -6.54 7.67
C SER A 15 -7.28 -6.64 6.40
N LYS A 16 -8.48 -6.08 6.44
CA LYS A 16 -9.42 -6.08 5.31
C LYS A 16 -8.88 -5.27 4.14
N ILE A 17 -8.32 -4.10 4.44
CA ILE A 17 -7.76 -3.20 3.42
C ILE A 17 -6.56 -3.88 2.74
N ILE A 18 -5.65 -4.42 3.51
CA ILE A 18 -4.46 -5.10 2.99
C ILE A 18 -4.84 -6.30 2.14
N ARG A 19 -5.81 -7.10 2.59
CA ARG A 19 -6.29 -8.25 1.83
C ARG A 19 -6.88 -7.83 0.50
N GLY A 20 -7.69 -6.77 0.50
CA GLY A 20 -8.28 -6.25 -0.73
C GLY A 20 -7.23 -5.79 -1.73
N LEU A 21 -6.19 -5.11 -1.25
CA LEU A 21 -5.09 -4.68 -2.11
C LEU A 21 -4.34 -5.87 -2.69
N SER A 22 -4.08 -6.88 -1.87
CA SER A 22 -3.39 -8.09 -2.29
C SER A 22 -4.18 -8.87 -3.34
N GLU A 23 -5.46 -9.10 -3.09
CA GLU A 23 -6.31 -9.89 -3.98
C GLU A 23 -6.56 -9.21 -5.33
N ASN A 24 -6.56 -7.89 -5.35
CA ASN A 24 -6.85 -7.13 -6.57
C ASN A 24 -5.60 -6.52 -7.20
N ASP A 25 -4.43 -6.85 -6.69
CA ASP A 25 -3.14 -6.34 -7.19
C ASP A 25 -3.13 -4.82 -7.28
N LYS A 26 -3.48 -4.16 -6.19
CA LYS A 26 -3.61 -2.72 -6.14
C LYS A 26 -2.58 -2.06 -5.25
N THR A 27 -2.48 -0.75 -5.41
CA THR A 27 -1.63 0.10 -4.59
C THR A 27 -2.51 1.16 -3.93
N ALA A 28 -2.18 1.54 -2.71
CA ALA A 28 -2.91 2.57 -2.00
C ALA A 28 -1.97 3.55 -1.31
N PHE A 29 -2.38 4.81 -1.27
CA PHE A 29 -1.75 5.81 -0.43
C PHE A 29 -2.41 5.78 0.96
N VAL A 30 -1.60 5.86 1.99
CA VAL A 30 -2.09 6.09 3.36
C VAL A 30 -1.90 7.58 3.65
N LEU A 31 -2.99 8.24 4.01
CA LEU A 31 -3.00 9.67 4.22
C LEU A 31 -3.16 10.03 5.70
N LYS A 32 -2.52 11.12 6.08
CA LYS A 32 -2.74 11.75 7.38
C LYS A 32 -2.98 13.23 7.12
N ASN A 33 -4.14 13.73 7.59
CA ASN A 33 -4.54 15.13 7.35
C ASN A 33 -4.48 15.50 5.87
N GLY A 34 -4.93 14.59 5.01
CA GLY A 34 -4.97 14.78 3.57
C GLY A 34 -3.64 14.67 2.86
N LYS A 35 -2.56 14.33 3.57
CA LYS A 35 -1.22 14.21 2.98
C LYS A 35 -0.75 12.77 2.97
N PRO A 36 -0.18 12.29 1.85
CA PRO A 36 0.37 10.93 1.81
C PRO A 36 1.54 10.79 2.77
N ILE A 37 1.51 9.74 3.59
CA ILE A 37 2.61 9.43 4.51
C ILE A 37 3.19 8.05 4.26
N ALA A 38 2.49 7.21 3.49
CA ALA A 38 2.97 5.87 3.20
C ALA A 38 2.28 5.34 1.94
N VAL A 39 2.87 4.30 1.37
CA VAL A 39 2.30 3.59 0.24
C VAL A 39 2.25 2.12 0.60
N VAL A 40 1.12 1.47 0.35
CA VAL A 40 0.95 0.02 0.52
C VAL A 40 0.68 -0.57 -0.84
N LEU A 41 1.43 -1.59 -1.23
CA LEU A 41 1.24 -2.24 -2.52
C LEU A 41 1.16 -3.76 -2.33
N SER A 42 0.56 -4.45 -3.29
CA SER A 42 0.48 -5.90 -3.26
C SER A 42 1.89 -6.50 -3.34
N TYR A 43 2.06 -7.70 -2.78
CA TYR A 43 3.35 -8.38 -2.86
C TYR A 43 3.73 -8.70 -4.30
N GLU A 44 2.77 -9.06 -5.14
CA GLU A 44 3.02 -9.30 -6.56
C GLU A 44 3.58 -8.06 -7.26
N ARG A 45 3.01 -6.90 -6.95
CA ARG A 45 3.49 -5.65 -7.54
C ARG A 45 4.91 -5.34 -7.07
N TYR A 46 5.20 -5.58 -5.81
CA TYR A 46 6.54 -5.43 -5.27
C TYR A 46 7.53 -6.33 -6.01
N GLU A 47 7.17 -7.60 -6.23
CA GLU A 47 8.04 -8.52 -6.97
C GLU A 47 8.29 -8.05 -8.39
N ARG A 48 7.27 -7.50 -9.06
CA ARG A 48 7.44 -6.97 -10.41
C ARG A 48 8.39 -5.78 -10.45
N LEU A 49 8.35 -4.92 -9.43
CA LEU A 49 9.28 -3.79 -9.33
C LEU A 49 10.71 -4.28 -9.17
N LEU A 50 10.92 -5.29 -8.34
CA LEU A 50 12.25 -5.88 -8.17
C LEU A 50 12.73 -6.53 -9.46
N ALA A 51 11.86 -7.24 -10.16
CA ALA A 51 12.21 -7.88 -11.44
C ALA A 51 12.56 -6.85 -12.51
N ALA A 52 12.01 -5.65 -12.42
CA ALA A 52 12.32 -4.56 -13.35
C ALA A 52 13.60 -3.82 -12.96
N GLY A 53 14.30 -4.27 -11.91
CA GLY A 53 15.56 -3.67 -11.48
C GLY A 53 15.38 -2.50 -10.51
N ILE A 54 14.18 -2.27 -10.02
CA ILE A 54 13.91 -1.19 -9.07
C ILE A 54 14.04 -1.74 -7.65
N ASP A 55 15.02 -1.26 -6.90
CA ASP A 55 15.22 -1.67 -5.51
C ASP A 55 14.65 -0.61 -4.59
N ILE A 56 13.45 -0.87 -4.08
CA ILE A 56 12.76 0.05 -3.20
C ILE A 56 13.13 -0.13 -1.72
N ASN A 57 14.02 -1.09 -1.43
CA ASN A 57 14.48 -1.36 -0.07
C ASN A 57 15.77 -0.63 0.27
N GLU A 58 16.38 -0.01 -0.69
CA GLU A 58 17.68 0.63 -0.52
C GLU A 58 17.55 2.13 -0.35
N TYR A 59 18.15 2.63 0.71
CA TYR A 59 18.19 4.06 1.03
C TYR A 59 19.56 4.46 1.48
#